data_13a7b0b00829607b761221b330557cce
#
_entry.id   13a7b0b00829607b761221b330557cce
#
_cell.length_a   1.000
_cell.length_b   1.000
_cell.length_c   1.000
_cell.angle_alpha   90.00
_cell.angle_beta   90.00
_cell.angle_gamma   90.00
#
_symmetry.space_group_name_H-M   'P 1'
#
loop_
_entity.id
_entity.type
_entity.pdbx_description
1 polymer ?
#
loop_
_entity_poly.entity_id
_entity_poly.type
_entity_poly.pdbx_seq_one_letter_code
_entity_poly.pdbx_strand_id
1 'polypeptide(L)'
;VWTSRLAGTINNRRYESFNGPKTYDGIDYDGHSITANSFLNYNVDIQKLNIAATLGYEYNENYSKSYVMDIGGFPDIPGLEGPANGSEYLWADWNISGNTRWTERSESYFFRANLSYNRKYLLGFSIRRDGTSKLAKENRYSNFPAVSAGWVISDEAFMSRQHVINLLKLRTSYG
;
A
#
# COMPACT_ATOMS: atom_id res chain seq x y z
N VAL A 1 -7.37 -21.09 8.18
CA VAL A 1 -7.96 -19.89 8.81
C VAL A 1 -8.05 -18.79 7.75
N TRP A 2 -9.23 -18.19 7.63
CA TRP A 2 -9.47 -17.03 6.77
C TRP A 2 -9.49 -15.75 7.62
N THR A 3 -8.80 -14.71 7.18
CA THR A 3 -8.79 -13.40 7.81
C THR A 3 -8.98 -12.31 6.77
N SER A 4 -9.79 -11.31 7.08
CA SER A 4 -9.96 -10.11 6.25
C SER A 4 -9.87 -8.86 7.13
N ARG A 5 -9.35 -7.78 6.58
CA ARG A 5 -9.29 -6.48 7.23
C ARG A 5 -9.66 -5.40 6.24
N LEU A 6 -10.57 -4.52 6.65
CA LEU A 6 -10.88 -3.28 5.97
C LEU A 6 -10.45 -2.12 6.88
N ALA A 7 -9.68 -1.19 6.38
CA ALA A 7 -9.30 0.03 7.06
C ALA A 7 -9.50 1.22 6.12
N GLY A 8 -9.93 2.34 6.65
CA GLY A 8 -10.11 3.57 5.89
C GLY A 8 -9.83 4.78 6.77
N THR A 9 -9.31 5.83 6.17
CA THR A 9 -9.13 7.15 6.78
C THR A 9 -9.76 8.21 5.90
N ILE A 10 -10.40 9.19 6.53
CA ILE A 10 -10.97 10.36 5.86
C ILE A 10 -10.20 11.56 6.40
N ASN A 11 -9.65 12.37 5.51
CA ASN A 11 -8.91 13.58 5.86
C ASN A 11 -9.54 14.77 5.14
N ASN A 12 -10.21 15.64 5.90
CA ASN A 12 -10.74 16.90 5.42
C ASN A 12 -10.02 18.01 6.17
N ARG A 13 -9.40 18.93 5.44
CA ARG A 13 -8.69 20.07 6.00
C ARG A 13 -9.06 21.32 5.23
N ARG A 14 -9.36 22.37 5.96
CA ARG A 14 -9.55 23.72 5.43
C ARG A 14 -8.55 24.64 6.06
N TYR A 15 -7.85 25.40 5.23
CA TYR A 15 -6.93 26.44 5.66
C TYR A 15 -7.40 27.76 5.08
N GLU A 16 -7.52 28.75 5.93
CA GLU A 16 -7.90 30.10 5.56
C GLU A 16 -6.88 31.06 6.15
N SER A 17 -6.39 31.99 5.37
CA SER A 17 -5.53 33.06 5.86
C SER A 17 -5.86 34.35 5.16
N PHE A 18 -5.79 35.47 5.92
CA PHE A 18 -5.86 36.82 5.38
C PHE A 18 -4.45 37.34 5.28
N ASN A 19 -3.93 37.51 4.07
CA ASN A 19 -2.61 38.05 3.80
C ASN A 19 -2.73 39.53 3.43
N GLY A 20 -2.83 40.38 4.46
CA GLY A 20 -2.93 41.83 4.28
C GLY A 20 -4.38 42.34 4.21
N PRO A 21 -4.57 43.63 4.03
CA PRO A 21 -5.88 44.26 4.26
C PRO A 21 -6.95 43.96 3.21
N LYS A 22 -6.65 43.22 2.14
CA LYS A 22 -7.60 43.04 1.03
C LYS A 22 -7.47 41.70 0.28
N THR A 23 -6.82 40.66 0.86
CA THR A 23 -6.67 39.35 0.22
C THR A 23 -7.09 38.20 1.13
N TYR A 24 -7.75 37.23 0.58
CA TYR A 24 -8.16 35.99 1.24
C TYR A 24 -7.58 34.79 0.47
N ASP A 25 -6.80 33.96 1.17
CA ASP A 25 -6.27 32.72 0.64
C ASP A 25 -6.98 31.56 1.32
N GLY A 26 -7.58 30.70 0.53
CA GLY A 26 -8.32 29.52 1.01
C GLY A 26 -7.84 28.24 0.33
N ILE A 27 -7.56 27.22 1.12
CA ILE A 27 -7.27 25.86 0.63
C ILE A 27 -8.28 24.89 1.27
N ASP A 28 -9.07 24.23 0.44
CA ASP A 28 -9.97 23.17 0.85
C ASP A 28 -9.43 21.83 0.33
N TYR A 29 -9.18 20.91 1.24
CA TYR A 29 -8.65 19.59 0.95
C TYR A 29 -9.63 18.52 1.41
N ASP A 30 -9.99 17.62 0.49
CA ASP A 30 -10.81 16.44 0.74
C ASP A 30 -10.07 15.19 0.29
N GLY A 31 -9.99 14.18 1.15
CA GLY A 31 -9.28 12.94 0.82
C GLY A 31 -9.74 11.76 1.65
N HIS A 32 -9.64 10.59 1.07
CA HIS A 32 -9.84 9.33 1.78
C HIS A 32 -8.83 8.27 1.33
N SER A 33 -8.56 7.34 2.23
CA SER A 33 -7.77 6.15 1.97
C SER A 33 -8.56 4.91 2.40
N ILE A 34 -8.60 3.91 1.54
CA ILE A 34 -9.24 2.63 1.81
C ILE A 34 -8.19 1.53 1.62
N THR A 35 -8.07 0.65 2.60
CA THR A 35 -7.24 -0.56 2.52
C THR A 35 -8.08 -1.77 2.87
N ALA A 36 -8.13 -2.75 1.98
CA ALA A 36 -8.80 -4.02 2.19
C ALA A 36 -7.83 -5.17 1.97
N ASN A 37 -7.72 -6.05 2.97
CA ASN A 37 -6.86 -7.24 2.92
C ASN A 37 -7.67 -8.48 3.24
N SER A 38 -7.45 -9.56 2.50
CA SER A 38 -8.11 -10.84 2.73
C SER A 38 -7.11 -11.98 2.52
N PHE A 39 -7.02 -12.90 3.50
CA PHE A 39 -6.06 -13.98 3.51
C PHE A 39 -6.72 -15.31 3.86
N LEU A 40 -6.46 -16.33 3.07
CA LEU A 40 -6.80 -17.70 3.36
C LEU A 40 -5.53 -18.49 3.66
N ASN A 41 -5.42 -18.99 4.88
CA ASN A 41 -4.29 -19.79 5.31
C ASN A 41 -4.73 -21.25 5.48
N TYR A 42 -3.97 -22.14 4.88
CA TYR A 42 -4.14 -23.59 4.96
C TYR A 42 -2.86 -24.22 5.48
N ASN A 43 -2.98 -25.07 6.48
CA ASN A 43 -1.86 -25.83 7.02
C ASN A 43 -2.31 -27.26 7.29
N VAL A 44 -1.53 -28.23 6.80
CA VAL A 44 -1.82 -29.65 6.97
C VAL A 44 -0.52 -30.44 7.16
N ASP A 45 -0.57 -31.38 8.08
CA ASP A 45 0.48 -32.36 8.31
C ASP A 45 0.03 -33.72 7.78
N ILE A 46 0.78 -34.25 6.82
CA ILE A 46 0.55 -35.57 6.24
C ILE A 46 1.79 -36.42 6.53
N GLN A 47 1.74 -37.19 7.59
CA GLN A 47 2.88 -37.98 8.09
C GLN A 47 4.13 -37.10 8.33
N LYS A 48 5.14 -37.18 7.45
CA LYS A 48 6.39 -36.43 7.52
C LYS A 48 6.38 -35.15 6.71
N LEU A 49 5.30 -34.90 5.96
CA LEU A 49 5.15 -33.73 5.10
C LEU A 49 4.24 -32.70 5.77
N ASN A 50 4.76 -31.52 6.03
CA ASN A 50 3.97 -30.35 6.38
C ASN A 50 3.81 -29.47 5.14
N ILE A 51 2.59 -29.02 4.88
CA ILE A 51 2.22 -28.12 3.79
C ILE A 51 1.55 -26.90 4.42
N ALA A 52 2.15 -25.73 4.24
CA ALA A 52 1.57 -24.45 4.63
C ALA A 52 1.37 -23.59 3.37
N ALA A 53 0.13 -23.22 3.08
CA ALA A 53 -0.22 -22.40 1.94
C ALA A 53 -0.98 -21.14 2.37
N THR A 54 -0.74 -20.04 1.68
CA THR A 54 -1.44 -18.77 1.85
C THR A 54 -1.88 -18.26 0.49
N LEU A 55 -3.15 -17.93 0.38
CA LEU A 55 -3.72 -17.16 -0.73
C LEU A 55 -4.15 -15.81 -0.18
N GLY A 56 -3.80 -14.72 -0.85
CA GLY A 56 -4.11 -13.38 -0.38
C GLY A 56 -4.53 -12.44 -1.49
N TYR A 57 -5.34 -11.48 -1.11
CA TYR A 57 -5.75 -10.33 -1.91
C TYR A 57 -5.57 -9.07 -1.09
N GLU A 58 -5.00 -8.04 -1.69
CA GLU A 58 -4.82 -6.71 -1.11
C GLU A 58 -5.36 -5.67 -2.08
N TYR A 59 -6.08 -4.69 -1.57
CA TYR A 59 -6.58 -3.53 -2.31
C TYR A 59 -6.29 -2.26 -1.54
N ASN A 60 -5.77 -1.25 -2.24
CA ASN A 60 -5.58 0.08 -1.69
C ASN A 60 -6.14 1.12 -2.65
N GLU A 61 -6.87 2.08 -2.13
CA GLU A 61 -7.32 3.27 -2.85
C GLU A 61 -6.97 4.51 -2.05
N ASN A 62 -6.33 5.47 -2.71
CA ASN A 62 -6.08 6.80 -2.19
C ASN A 62 -6.75 7.81 -3.12
N TYR A 63 -7.64 8.61 -2.58
CA TYR A 63 -8.29 9.71 -3.25
C TYR A 63 -7.87 11.02 -2.63
N SER A 64 -7.59 12.01 -3.45
CA SER A 64 -7.29 13.37 -3.01
C SER A 64 -7.92 14.37 -3.96
N LYS A 65 -8.46 15.42 -3.39
CA LYS A 65 -9.04 16.56 -4.09
C LYS A 65 -8.67 17.82 -3.32
N SER A 66 -8.13 18.80 -3.99
CA SER A 66 -7.84 20.10 -3.38
C SER A 66 -8.37 21.24 -4.25
N TYR A 67 -8.85 22.26 -3.58
CA TYR A 67 -9.20 23.53 -4.17
C TYR A 67 -8.36 24.61 -3.51
N VAL A 68 -7.81 25.49 -4.33
CA VAL A 68 -7.14 26.70 -3.89
C VAL A 68 -7.92 27.89 -4.42
N MET A 69 -8.13 28.89 -3.57
CA MET A 69 -8.91 30.07 -3.90
C MET A 69 -8.20 31.30 -3.32
N ASP A 70 -7.81 32.20 -4.19
CA ASP A 70 -7.23 33.48 -3.81
C ASP A 70 -8.18 34.59 -4.29
N ILE A 71 -8.69 35.36 -3.36
CA ILE A 71 -9.70 36.39 -3.62
C ILE A 71 -9.22 37.73 -3.06
N GLY A 72 -9.39 38.79 -3.82
CA GLY A 72 -9.12 40.13 -3.40
C GLY A 72 -10.26 41.09 -3.71
N GLY A 73 -9.97 42.39 -3.64
CA GLY A 73 -10.96 43.45 -3.95
C GLY A 73 -12.07 43.55 -2.92
N PHE A 74 -11.80 43.25 -1.65
CA PHE A 74 -12.79 43.43 -0.59
C PHE A 74 -13.10 44.91 -0.34
N PRO A 75 -14.38 45.22 -0.08
CA PRO A 75 -14.73 46.59 0.34
C PRO A 75 -14.11 46.90 1.69
N ASP A 76 -13.76 48.15 1.89
CA ASP A 76 -13.16 48.67 3.13
C ASP A 76 -14.25 48.87 4.21
N ILE A 77 -15.01 47.84 4.49
CA ILE A 77 -16.12 47.82 5.43
C ILE A 77 -15.90 46.66 6.39
N PRO A 78 -15.73 46.90 7.71
CA PRO A 78 -15.55 45.83 8.69
C PRO A 78 -16.69 44.82 8.67
N GLY A 79 -16.35 43.53 8.61
CA GLY A 79 -17.30 42.42 8.57
C GLY A 79 -17.66 41.93 7.16
N LEU A 80 -17.11 42.55 6.10
CA LEU A 80 -17.26 42.08 4.71
C LEU A 80 -15.98 41.49 4.12
N GLU A 81 -15.08 41.00 4.94
CA GLU A 81 -13.83 40.36 4.54
C GLU A 81 -13.99 38.92 4.06
N GLY A 82 -15.19 38.38 4.08
CA GLY A 82 -15.46 36.99 3.67
C GLY A 82 -15.38 36.77 2.15
N PRO A 83 -15.08 35.54 1.70
CA PRO A 83 -14.85 35.22 0.27
C PRO A 83 -16.01 35.59 -0.66
N ALA A 84 -17.24 35.63 -0.14
CA ALA A 84 -18.42 36.00 -0.92
C ALA A 84 -18.47 37.48 -1.31
N ASN A 85 -17.68 38.33 -0.66
CA ASN A 85 -17.70 39.78 -0.84
C ASN A 85 -16.48 40.31 -1.63
N GLY A 86 -15.58 39.43 -2.03
CA GLY A 86 -14.44 39.79 -2.88
C GLY A 86 -14.90 40.01 -4.32
N SER A 87 -14.40 41.08 -4.95
CA SER A 87 -14.69 41.46 -6.31
C SER A 87 -13.65 40.98 -7.33
N GLU A 88 -12.48 40.57 -6.87
CA GLU A 88 -11.35 40.20 -7.71
C GLU A 88 -10.82 38.81 -7.31
N TYR A 89 -10.73 37.92 -8.28
CA TYR A 89 -9.95 36.69 -8.15
C TYR A 89 -8.50 37.06 -8.47
N LEU A 90 -7.68 37.18 -7.46
CA LEU A 90 -6.30 37.69 -7.59
C LEU A 90 -5.35 36.70 -8.22
N TRP A 91 -5.78 35.44 -8.29
CA TRP A 91 -4.94 34.38 -8.81
C TRP A 91 -5.69 33.39 -9.68
N ALA A 92 -5.59 33.60 -10.98
CA ALA A 92 -5.58 32.51 -11.91
C ALA A 92 -4.11 32.32 -12.37
N ASP A 93 -3.21 31.99 -11.47
CA ASP A 93 -1.92 31.49 -11.92
C ASP A 93 -2.16 30.09 -12.49
N TRP A 94 -2.00 30.00 -13.79
CA TRP A 94 -2.23 28.78 -14.57
C TRP A 94 -1.25 27.65 -14.19
N ASN A 95 -0.26 27.93 -13.38
CA ASN A 95 0.66 26.99 -12.77
C ASN A 95 0.17 26.45 -11.43
N ILE A 96 -0.96 26.92 -10.95
CA ILE A 96 -1.47 26.38 -9.72
C ILE A 96 -2.21 25.10 -10.03
N SER A 97 -1.68 24.09 -9.49
CA SER A 97 -2.36 22.90 -9.04
C SER A 97 -3.64 23.15 -8.20
N GLY A 98 -4.31 24.29 -8.42
CA GLY A 98 -5.38 24.80 -7.60
C GLY A 98 -6.56 23.86 -7.45
N ASN A 99 -6.95 23.18 -8.51
CA ASN A 99 -8.04 22.24 -8.50
C ASN A 99 -7.52 20.87 -8.92
N THR A 100 -6.83 20.20 -8.01
CA THR A 100 -6.31 18.87 -8.28
C THR A 100 -7.27 17.80 -7.79
N ARG A 101 -7.47 16.80 -8.62
CA ARG A 101 -8.17 15.58 -8.26
C ARG A 101 -7.40 14.40 -8.79
N TRP A 102 -7.01 13.50 -7.90
CA TRP A 102 -6.37 12.27 -8.31
C TRP A 102 -6.91 11.08 -7.50
N THR A 103 -6.88 9.94 -8.13
CA THR A 103 -7.23 8.67 -7.51
C THR A 103 -6.15 7.67 -7.88
N GLU A 104 -5.54 7.09 -6.88
CA GLU A 104 -4.58 6.02 -7.03
C GLU A 104 -5.18 4.74 -6.48
N ARG A 105 -5.12 3.67 -7.28
CA ARG A 105 -5.57 2.34 -6.91
C ARG A 105 -4.45 1.35 -7.12
N SER A 106 -4.28 0.46 -6.17
CA SER A 106 -3.42 -0.71 -6.32
C SER A 106 -4.15 -1.95 -5.82
N GLU A 107 -3.91 -3.06 -6.50
CA GLU A 107 -4.42 -4.35 -6.10
C GLU A 107 -3.33 -5.40 -6.27
N SER A 108 -3.34 -6.39 -5.39
CA SER A 108 -2.35 -7.45 -5.37
C SER A 108 -3.00 -8.78 -5.06
N TYR A 109 -2.63 -9.77 -5.85
CA TYR A 109 -2.99 -11.17 -5.63
C TYR A 109 -1.72 -11.94 -5.35
N PHE A 110 -1.70 -12.75 -4.30
CA PHE A 110 -0.53 -13.57 -4.05
C PHE A 110 -0.88 -14.95 -3.55
N PHE A 111 -0.02 -15.87 -3.91
CA PHE A 111 -0.02 -17.23 -3.42
C PHE A 111 1.37 -17.56 -2.93
N ARG A 112 1.44 -18.23 -1.76
CA ARG A 112 2.67 -18.78 -1.19
C ARG A 112 2.40 -20.18 -0.72
N ALA A 113 3.31 -21.11 -1.01
CA ALA A 113 3.32 -22.45 -0.48
C ALA A 113 4.69 -22.77 0.11
N ASN A 114 4.73 -23.31 1.31
CA ASN A 114 5.90 -23.84 1.97
C ASN A 114 5.69 -25.32 2.26
N LEU A 115 6.64 -26.12 1.84
CA LEU A 115 6.66 -27.56 2.04
C LEU A 115 7.83 -27.90 2.94
N SER A 116 7.61 -28.71 3.95
CA SER A 116 8.64 -29.23 4.83
C SER A 116 8.53 -30.74 4.93
N TYR A 117 9.50 -31.47 4.42
CA TYR A 117 9.54 -32.90 4.52
C TYR A 117 10.52 -33.36 5.58
N ASN A 118 10.05 -34.15 6.54
CA ASN A 118 10.80 -34.66 7.69
C ASN A 118 11.57 -33.57 8.47
N ARG A 119 11.11 -32.30 8.40
CA ARG A 119 11.78 -31.09 8.93
C ARG A 119 13.17 -30.82 8.38
N LYS A 120 13.65 -31.62 7.41
CA LYS A 120 14.98 -31.55 6.82
C LYS A 120 15.01 -30.83 5.49
N TYR A 121 14.05 -31.13 4.63
CA TYR A 121 13.96 -30.61 3.27
C TYR A 121 12.84 -29.58 3.22
N LEU A 122 13.21 -28.38 2.83
CA LEU A 122 12.31 -27.23 2.80
C LEU A 122 12.20 -26.72 1.37
N LEU A 123 11.00 -26.55 0.87
CA LEU A 123 10.73 -25.92 -0.41
C LEU A 123 9.73 -24.78 -0.21
N GLY A 124 10.00 -23.66 -0.83
CA GLY A 124 9.09 -22.51 -0.84
C GLY A 124 8.82 -22.08 -2.27
N PHE A 125 7.58 -21.77 -2.55
CA PHE A 125 7.14 -21.16 -3.79
C PHE A 125 6.25 -19.97 -3.48
N SER A 126 6.43 -18.88 -4.19
CA SER A 126 5.50 -17.76 -4.13
C SER A 126 5.34 -17.10 -5.49
N ILE A 127 4.16 -16.59 -5.74
CA ILE A 127 3.85 -15.71 -6.87
C ILE A 127 3.01 -14.57 -6.36
N ARG A 128 3.38 -13.34 -6.73
CA ARG A 128 2.61 -12.13 -6.47
C ARG A 128 2.35 -11.42 -7.80
N ARG A 129 1.11 -11.02 -7.99
CA ARG A 129 0.70 -10.20 -9.11
C ARG A 129 0.21 -8.87 -8.57
N ASP A 130 0.93 -7.79 -8.89
CA ASP A 130 0.64 -6.45 -8.44
C ASP A 130 0.12 -5.61 -9.61
N GLY A 131 -0.95 -4.87 -9.35
CA GLY A 131 -1.56 -3.93 -10.29
C GLY A 131 -1.58 -2.52 -9.71
N THR A 132 -1.34 -1.51 -10.55
CA THR A 132 -1.43 -0.09 -10.16
C THR A 132 -2.06 0.76 -11.23
N SER A 133 -2.92 1.69 -10.82
CA SER A 133 -3.56 2.66 -11.72
C SER A 133 -2.59 3.74 -12.22
N LYS A 134 -1.40 3.84 -11.66
CA LYS A 134 -0.36 4.79 -12.12
C LYS A 134 0.22 4.46 -13.48
N LEU A 135 0.13 3.20 -13.88
CA LEU A 135 0.65 2.73 -15.15
C LEU A 135 -0.44 2.67 -16.23
N ALA A 136 -0.03 2.75 -17.49
CA ALA A 136 -0.90 2.57 -18.64
C ALA A 136 -1.59 1.19 -18.58
N LYS A 137 -2.80 1.09 -19.14
CA LYS A 137 -3.64 -0.12 -19.04
C LYS A 137 -2.92 -1.43 -19.41
N GLU A 138 -2.03 -1.35 -20.38
CA GLU A 138 -1.28 -2.49 -20.93
C GLU A 138 -0.19 -2.99 -19.96
N ASN A 139 0.35 -2.10 -19.12
CA ASN A 139 1.46 -2.39 -18.21
C ASN A 139 1.08 -2.32 -16.73
N ARG A 140 -0.22 -2.35 -16.43
CA ARG A 140 -0.71 -2.20 -15.04
C ARG A 140 -0.31 -3.33 -14.13
N TYR A 141 -0.14 -4.53 -14.67
CA TYR A 141 0.10 -5.72 -13.87
C TYR A 141 1.49 -6.27 -14.11
N SER A 142 2.17 -6.58 -13.01
CA SER A 142 3.45 -7.26 -13.00
C SER A 142 3.39 -8.51 -12.15
N ASN A 143 4.12 -9.56 -12.55
CA ASN A 143 4.16 -10.83 -11.82
C ASN A 143 5.57 -11.01 -11.22
N PHE A 144 5.60 -11.43 -9.96
CA PHE A 144 6.81 -11.62 -9.17
C PHE A 144 6.83 -13.06 -8.63
N PRO A 145 7.32 -14.03 -9.42
CA PRO A 145 7.52 -15.39 -8.94
C PRO A 145 8.80 -15.47 -8.10
N ALA A 146 8.78 -16.31 -7.07
CA ALA A 146 9.99 -16.65 -6.33
C ALA A 146 9.93 -18.12 -5.86
N VAL A 147 11.11 -18.75 -5.82
CA VAL A 147 11.29 -20.11 -5.33
C VAL A 147 12.43 -20.15 -4.32
N SER A 148 12.35 -21.05 -3.36
CA SER A 148 13.41 -21.28 -2.38
C SER A 148 13.53 -22.75 -2.03
N ALA A 149 14.75 -23.18 -1.71
CA ALA A 149 15.03 -24.51 -1.20
C ALA A 149 15.91 -24.40 0.05
N GLY A 150 15.72 -25.32 0.98
CA GLY A 150 16.52 -25.40 2.18
C GLY A 150 16.76 -26.85 2.58
N TRP A 151 17.94 -27.12 3.12
CA TRP A 151 18.33 -28.44 3.62
C TRP A 151 18.97 -28.30 4.99
N VAL A 152 18.39 -28.98 5.99
CA VAL A 152 18.92 -29.05 7.34
C VAL A 152 19.85 -30.25 7.41
N ILE A 153 21.13 -30.00 7.15
CA ILE A 153 22.18 -31.05 7.04
C ILE A 153 22.47 -31.66 8.42
N SER A 154 22.41 -30.86 9.49
CA SER A 154 22.62 -31.33 10.84
C SER A 154 21.70 -32.46 11.29
N ASP A 155 20.50 -32.55 10.71
CA ASP A 155 19.51 -33.56 11.07
C ASP A 155 19.69 -34.87 10.27
N GLU A 156 20.68 -34.93 9.39
CA GLU A 156 20.96 -36.14 8.61
C GLU A 156 21.65 -37.22 9.42
N ALA A 157 21.39 -38.48 9.08
CA ALA A 157 21.94 -39.62 9.81
C ALA A 157 23.47 -39.66 9.82
N PHE A 158 24.13 -39.16 8.77
CA PHE A 158 25.58 -39.09 8.70
C PHE A 158 26.21 -38.06 9.64
N MET A 159 25.40 -37.05 10.06
CA MET A 159 25.83 -36.02 11.01
C MET A 159 25.61 -36.42 12.48
N SER A 160 24.88 -37.50 12.76
CA SER A 160 24.50 -37.91 14.12
C SER A 160 25.68 -38.28 15.02
N ARG A 161 26.83 -38.59 14.45
CA ARG A 161 28.06 -39.00 15.19
C ARG A 161 28.96 -37.85 15.59
N GLN A 162 28.74 -36.63 15.08
CA GLN A 162 29.49 -35.45 15.43
C GLN A 162 28.75 -34.62 16.49
N HIS A 163 29.46 -33.94 17.37
CA HIS A 163 28.91 -33.14 18.47
C HIS A 163 29.36 -31.68 18.46
N VAL A 164 30.08 -31.27 17.40
CA VAL A 164 30.68 -29.93 17.29
C VAL A 164 29.71 -28.94 16.65
N ILE A 165 28.90 -29.40 15.68
CA ILE A 165 27.96 -28.55 14.92
C ILE A 165 26.53 -28.90 15.34
N ASN A 166 25.89 -27.98 16.07
CA ASN A 166 24.50 -28.15 16.52
C ASN A 166 23.46 -27.87 15.42
N LEU A 167 23.79 -26.95 14.50
CA LEU A 167 22.88 -26.62 13.38
C LEU A 167 23.72 -26.28 12.13
N LEU A 168 23.48 -27.04 11.08
CA LEU A 168 23.99 -26.75 9.73
C LEU A 168 22.83 -26.79 8.75
N LYS A 169 22.53 -25.63 8.17
CA LYS A 169 21.43 -25.45 7.20
C LYS A 169 21.90 -24.72 5.95
N LEU A 170 21.70 -25.34 4.81
CA LEU A 170 21.91 -24.73 3.50
C LEU A 170 20.58 -24.15 2.99
N ARG A 171 20.64 -22.95 2.39
CA ARG A 171 19.49 -22.29 1.78
C ARG A 171 19.88 -21.66 0.44
N THR A 172 18.96 -21.71 -0.50
CA THR A 172 19.04 -20.99 -1.77
C THR A 172 17.67 -20.42 -2.13
N SER A 173 17.65 -19.30 -2.83
CA SER A 173 16.40 -18.69 -3.34
C SER A 173 16.68 -17.96 -4.64
N TYR A 174 15.64 -17.88 -5.45
CA TYR A 174 15.58 -17.13 -6.70
C TYR A 174 14.23 -16.45 -6.81
N GLY A 175 14.21 -15.16 -7.28
CA GLY A 175 13.02 -14.35 -7.46
C GLY A 175 13.32 -13.05 -8.18
#